data_9079c4e8a4125be9ed4624e83dc37764
#
_entry.id   9079c4e8a4125be9ed4624e83dc37764
#
_cell.length_a   1.000
_cell.length_b   1.000
_cell.length_c   1.000
_cell.angle_alpha   90.00
_cell.angle_beta   90.00
_cell.angle_gamma   90.00
#
_symmetry.space_group_name_H-M   'P 1'
#
loop_
_entity.id
_entity.type
_entity.pdbx_description
1 polymer ?
#
loop_
_entity_poly.entity_id
_entity_poly.type
_entity_poly.pdbx_seq_one_letter_code
_entity_poly.pdbx_strand_id
1 'polypeptide(L)'
;LDMFPYPSGSGLHVGHPLGYIASDIYARYKRLLSFNVLHPMGYDSFGLPAEQYAIQTGQHPAVTTKTNIEGGVDNEGNKITGYRKQLDKIGFSFDWDREIRTSEPDYYQWTQWIFKEIFNCWYNNESQKAEKIEILVEHFEKEGNTKINAATNYDKKFYSLDWMGFSEEEKQEILIE
;
A
#
# COMPACT_ATOMS: atom_id res chain seq x y z
N LEU A 1 17.90 3.01 -4.19
CA LEU A 1 16.62 3.50 -3.65
C LEU A 1 16.64 3.37 -2.13
N ASP A 2 16.40 4.46 -1.44
CA ASP A 2 16.24 4.48 0.00
C ASP A 2 14.85 4.05 0.41
N MET A 3 14.70 3.58 1.64
CA MET A 3 13.40 3.31 2.22
C MET A 3 12.71 4.64 2.55
N PHE A 4 11.54 4.86 1.99
CA PHE A 4 10.79 6.10 2.20
C PHE A 4 10.40 6.26 3.67
N PRO A 5 10.49 7.47 4.23
CA PRO A 5 10.03 7.72 5.58
C PRO A 5 8.50 7.68 5.66
N TYR A 6 8.00 7.23 6.80
CA TYR A 6 6.60 7.39 7.19
C TYR A 6 6.39 8.82 7.72
N PRO A 7 5.50 9.62 7.14
CA PRO A 7 5.21 10.97 7.64
C PRO A 7 4.20 10.93 8.80
N SER A 8 4.43 10.07 9.79
CA SER A 8 3.54 9.82 10.92
C SER A 8 3.74 10.77 12.11
N GLY A 9 4.72 11.64 12.05
CA GLY A 9 5.04 12.59 13.12
C GLY A 9 5.47 13.95 12.58
N SER A 10 5.69 14.90 13.49
CA SER A 10 6.00 16.30 13.15
C SER A 10 7.41 16.53 12.59
N GLY A 11 8.22 15.49 12.42
CA GLY A 11 9.57 15.62 11.89
C GLY A 11 10.37 14.33 11.83
N LEU A 12 11.54 14.45 11.21
CA LEU A 12 12.50 13.36 11.10
C LEU A 12 13.12 13.06 12.48
N HIS A 13 13.35 11.80 12.75
CA HIS A 13 14.25 11.36 13.83
C HIS A 13 15.60 10.92 13.24
N VAL A 14 16.62 10.77 14.09
CA VAL A 14 18.00 10.45 13.67
C VAL A 14 18.14 9.15 12.86
N GLY A 15 17.20 8.21 13.01
CA GLY A 15 17.19 6.97 12.24
C GLY A 15 16.94 7.17 10.74
N HIS A 16 16.22 8.22 10.34
CA HIS A 16 15.99 8.52 8.94
C HIS A 16 17.30 8.89 8.20
N PRO A 17 18.03 9.96 8.63
CA PRO A 17 19.27 10.33 7.98
C PRO A 17 20.33 9.23 8.03
N LEU A 18 20.34 8.39 9.04
CA LEU A 18 21.32 7.32 9.20
C LEU A 18 21.35 6.39 7.96
N GLY A 19 20.19 6.02 7.45
CA GLY A 19 20.11 5.24 6.22
C GLY A 19 20.49 6.04 4.96
N TYR A 20 20.08 7.31 4.91
CA TYR A 20 20.20 8.15 3.71
C TYR A 20 21.62 8.68 3.46
N ILE A 21 22.41 8.85 4.52
CA ILE A 21 23.80 9.39 4.39
C ILE A 21 24.65 8.50 3.50
N ALA A 22 24.59 7.18 3.68
CA ALA A 22 25.43 6.27 2.91
C ALA A 22 25.07 6.26 1.43
N SER A 23 23.79 6.21 1.10
CA SER A 23 23.29 6.25 -0.27
C SER A 23 23.56 7.60 -0.94
N ASP A 24 23.45 8.71 -0.21
CA ASP A 24 23.76 10.04 -0.75
C ASP A 24 25.23 10.21 -1.06
N ILE A 25 26.13 9.76 -0.18
CA ILE A 25 27.57 9.76 -0.43
C ILE A 25 27.88 8.93 -1.69
N TYR A 26 27.30 7.75 -1.82
CA TYR A 26 27.51 6.88 -2.96
C TYR A 26 26.94 7.48 -4.25
N ALA A 27 25.75 8.07 -4.20
CA ALA A 27 25.15 8.76 -5.33
C ALA A 27 26.01 9.92 -5.83
N ARG A 28 26.52 10.76 -4.92
CA ARG A 28 27.46 11.85 -5.25
C ARG A 28 28.74 11.34 -5.86
N TYR A 29 29.33 10.29 -5.28
CA TYR A 29 30.55 9.66 -5.82
C TYR A 29 30.34 9.18 -7.25
N LYS A 30 29.21 8.52 -7.54
CA LYS A 30 28.91 8.04 -8.89
C LYS A 30 28.68 9.19 -9.87
N ARG A 31 28.04 10.28 -9.47
CA ARG A 31 27.91 11.48 -10.32
C ARG A 31 29.26 12.11 -10.65
N LEU A 32 30.18 12.16 -9.69
CA LEU A 32 31.56 12.62 -9.93
C LEU A 32 32.32 11.75 -10.94
N LEU A 33 31.95 10.48 -11.04
CA LEU A 33 32.49 9.57 -12.06
C LEU A 33 31.68 9.62 -13.39
N SER A 34 30.84 10.62 -13.58
CA SER A 34 30.01 10.81 -14.78
C SER A 34 28.94 9.76 -15.03
N PHE A 35 28.54 9.00 -14.00
CA PHE A 35 27.36 8.12 -14.12
C PHE A 35 26.08 8.94 -14.09
N ASN A 36 25.10 8.50 -14.88
CA ASN A 36 23.73 8.98 -14.73
C ASN A 36 23.10 8.29 -13.51
N VAL A 37 22.82 9.06 -12.45
CA VAL A 37 22.38 8.53 -11.15
C VAL A 37 20.95 8.91 -10.87
N LEU A 38 20.06 7.94 -10.78
CA LEU A 38 18.72 8.08 -10.26
C LEU A 38 18.73 7.88 -8.74
N HIS A 39 18.49 8.96 -8.00
CA HIS A 39 18.42 8.94 -6.52
C HIS A 39 17.12 9.59 -6.05
N PRO A 40 15.98 8.92 -6.24
CA PRO A 40 14.67 9.46 -5.89
C PRO A 40 14.42 9.38 -4.39
N MET A 41 13.48 10.20 -3.93
CA MET A 41 12.91 10.15 -2.59
C MET A 41 11.39 10.20 -2.67
N GLY A 42 10.73 9.74 -1.66
CA GLY A 42 9.28 9.79 -1.52
C GLY A 42 8.85 9.62 -0.08
N TYR A 43 7.54 9.42 0.09
CA TYR A 43 6.93 9.24 1.41
C TYR A 43 5.97 8.06 1.35
N ASP A 44 6.14 7.12 2.29
CA ASP A 44 5.17 6.06 2.52
C ASP A 44 4.03 6.64 3.36
N SER A 45 3.05 7.19 2.68
CA SER A 45 2.09 8.13 3.24
C SER A 45 0.72 7.54 3.54
N PHE A 46 0.52 6.24 3.33
CA PHE A 46 -0.59 5.47 3.89
C PHE A 46 -0.18 4.79 5.20
N GLY A 47 -1.12 4.53 6.07
CA GLY A 47 -0.91 3.62 7.18
C GLY A 47 -1.63 3.99 8.48
N LEU A 48 -1.65 3.03 9.39
CA LEU A 48 -2.33 3.12 10.69
C LEU A 48 -1.99 4.35 11.53
N PRO A 49 -0.73 4.85 11.59
CA PRO A 49 -0.45 6.02 12.43
C PRO A 49 -1.24 7.27 12.03
N ALA A 50 -1.37 7.55 10.74
CA ALA A 50 -2.16 8.68 10.25
C ALA A 50 -3.67 8.45 10.45
N GLU A 51 -4.13 7.22 10.26
CA GLU A 51 -5.53 6.83 10.47
C GLU A 51 -5.93 6.89 11.94
N GLN A 52 -5.10 6.38 12.84
CA GLN A 52 -5.33 6.46 14.29
C GLN A 52 -5.35 7.91 14.79
N TYR A 53 -4.44 8.74 14.28
CA TYR A 53 -4.45 10.16 14.58
C TYR A 53 -5.73 10.84 14.09
N ALA A 54 -6.21 10.48 12.92
CA ALA A 54 -7.48 10.96 12.37
C ALA A 54 -8.67 10.58 13.26
N ILE A 55 -8.73 9.34 13.74
CA ILE A 55 -9.77 8.88 14.68
C ILE A 55 -9.73 9.67 15.98
N GLN A 56 -8.55 9.90 16.54
CA GLN A 56 -8.37 10.60 17.81
C GLN A 56 -8.71 12.10 17.73
N THR A 57 -8.41 12.74 16.61
CA THR A 57 -8.50 14.21 16.46
C THR A 57 -9.67 14.67 15.60
N GLY A 58 -10.35 13.74 14.89
CA GLY A 58 -11.34 14.06 13.89
C GLY A 58 -10.77 14.71 12.61
N GLN A 59 -9.47 14.75 12.45
CA GLN A 59 -8.82 15.31 11.27
C GLN A 59 -8.64 14.22 10.19
N HIS A 60 -8.99 14.55 8.94
CA HIS A 60 -8.80 13.63 7.84
C HIS A 60 -7.32 13.26 7.65
N PRO A 61 -6.96 11.96 7.47
CA PRO A 61 -5.56 11.51 7.38
C PRO A 61 -4.73 12.24 6.32
N ALA A 62 -5.33 12.56 5.17
CA ALA A 62 -4.66 13.28 4.09
C ALA A 62 -4.16 14.66 4.51
N VAL A 63 -4.89 15.36 5.41
CA VAL A 63 -4.50 16.69 5.90
C VAL A 63 -3.26 16.55 6.79
N THR A 64 -3.29 15.62 7.74
CA THR A 64 -2.15 15.34 8.63
C THR A 64 -0.91 14.94 7.82
N THR A 65 -1.04 14.00 6.91
CA THR A 65 0.04 13.51 6.04
C THR A 65 0.64 14.66 5.23
N LYS A 66 -0.18 15.48 4.59
CA LYS A 66 0.26 16.63 3.82
C LYS A 66 1.02 17.63 4.69
N THR A 67 0.50 17.97 5.86
CA THR A 67 1.16 18.88 6.82
C THR A 67 2.51 18.33 7.26
N ASN A 68 2.61 17.05 7.54
CA ASN A 68 3.86 16.42 7.95
C ASN A 68 4.91 16.40 6.82
N ILE A 69 4.51 16.22 5.58
CA ILE A 69 5.41 16.24 4.42
C ILE A 69 5.85 17.67 4.07
N GLU A 70 4.91 18.57 3.88
CA GLU A 70 5.15 19.91 3.34
C GLU A 70 5.45 20.97 4.41
N GLY A 71 5.02 20.70 5.63
CA GLY A 71 5.00 21.67 6.71
C GLY A 71 3.69 22.46 6.72
N GLY A 72 3.49 23.15 7.81
CA GLY A 72 2.26 23.93 8.03
C GLY A 72 2.04 24.21 9.50
N VAL A 73 0.79 24.17 9.90
CA VAL A 73 0.34 24.30 11.29
C VAL A 73 -0.53 23.09 11.61
N ASP A 74 -0.28 22.47 12.76
CA ASP A 74 -1.11 21.36 13.24
C ASP A 74 -2.44 21.84 13.86
N ASN A 75 -3.26 20.91 14.32
CA ASN A 75 -4.55 21.23 14.93
C ASN A 75 -4.44 22.03 16.24
N GLU A 76 -3.28 21.99 16.88
CA GLU A 76 -3.00 22.70 18.14
C GLU A 76 -2.39 24.08 17.91
N GLY A 77 -2.16 24.44 16.62
CA GLY A 77 -1.55 25.71 16.25
C GLY A 77 -0.02 25.70 16.25
N ASN A 78 0.63 24.54 16.43
CA ASN A 78 2.08 24.43 16.41
C ASN A 78 2.60 24.43 14.97
N LYS A 79 3.72 25.12 14.76
CA LYS A 79 4.38 25.15 13.46
C LYS A 79 5.13 23.85 13.18
N ILE A 80 4.74 23.14 12.14
CA ILE A 80 5.39 21.93 11.64
C ILE A 80 6.36 22.30 10.53
N THR A 81 7.63 21.91 10.68
CA THR A 81 8.59 21.94 9.57
C THR A 81 8.50 20.60 8.86
N GLY A 82 7.92 20.56 7.67
CA GLY A 82 7.70 19.30 6.93
C GLY A 82 8.98 18.52 6.67
N TYR A 83 8.82 17.20 6.48
CA TYR A 83 9.91 16.26 6.20
C TYR A 83 10.75 16.72 5.01
N ARG A 84 10.12 17.20 3.94
CA ARG A 84 10.80 17.73 2.76
C ARG A 84 11.80 18.82 3.10
N LYS A 85 11.40 19.83 3.86
CA LYS A 85 12.26 20.95 4.27
C LYS A 85 13.38 20.52 5.22
N GLN A 86 13.12 19.49 6.04
CA GLN A 86 14.14 18.96 6.94
C GLN A 86 15.22 18.21 6.14
N LEU A 87 14.84 17.39 5.16
CA LEU A 87 15.77 16.70 4.27
C LEU A 87 16.60 17.68 3.42
N ASP A 88 15.97 18.74 2.92
CA ASP A 88 16.66 19.82 2.18
C ASP A 88 17.70 20.53 3.06
N LYS A 89 17.40 20.77 4.33
CA LYS A 89 18.35 21.40 5.26
C LYS A 89 19.58 20.54 5.53
N ILE A 90 19.43 19.22 5.52
CA ILE A 90 20.57 18.28 5.63
C ILE A 90 21.40 18.30 4.34
N GLY A 91 20.78 18.65 3.22
CA GLY A 91 21.47 18.82 1.94
C GLY A 91 21.64 17.53 1.16
N PHE A 92 20.75 16.56 1.30
CA PHE A 92 20.75 15.35 0.47
C PHE A 92 20.56 15.66 -1.02
N SER A 93 21.22 14.90 -1.87
CA SER A 93 21.19 15.05 -3.32
C SER A 93 20.06 14.23 -3.99
N PHE A 94 18.89 14.20 -3.38
CA PHE A 94 17.74 13.53 -3.96
C PHE A 94 17.23 14.22 -5.22
N ASP A 95 16.69 13.41 -6.13
CA ASP A 95 16.00 13.89 -7.33
C ASP A 95 14.52 14.17 -6.97
N TRP A 96 14.29 15.39 -6.53
CA TRP A 96 12.98 15.83 -6.07
C TRP A 96 11.95 15.99 -7.18
N ASP A 97 12.36 16.08 -8.44
CA ASP A 97 11.44 16.10 -9.57
C ASP A 97 10.74 14.73 -9.74
N ARG A 98 11.27 13.71 -9.07
CA ARG A 98 10.71 12.36 -8.99
C ARG A 98 10.25 11.99 -7.58
N GLU A 99 9.83 12.98 -6.82
CA GLU A 99 9.20 12.74 -5.51
C GLU A 99 7.94 11.91 -5.68
N ILE A 100 7.77 10.90 -4.82
CA ILE A 100 6.61 10.00 -4.82
C ILE A 100 5.92 10.10 -3.46
N ARG A 101 4.59 10.15 -3.49
CA ARG A 101 3.74 10.01 -2.31
C ARG A 101 2.79 8.85 -2.55
N THR A 102 2.91 7.80 -1.76
CA THR A 102 2.13 6.57 -1.97
C THR A 102 0.62 6.78 -1.80
N SER A 103 0.22 7.87 -1.14
CA SER A 103 -1.18 8.28 -0.97
C SER A 103 -1.76 9.10 -2.13
N GLU A 104 -1.00 9.38 -3.18
CA GLU A 104 -1.52 10.07 -4.35
C GLU A 104 -2.19 9.10 -5.33
N PRO A 105 -3.31 9.50 -6.00
CA PRO A 105 -4.05 8.64 -6.92
C PRO A 105 -3.20 8.01 -8.01
N ASP A 106 -2.27 8.78 -8.58
CA ASP A 106 -1.37 8.31 -9.65
C ASP A 106 -0.47 7.14 -9.20
N TYR A 107 -0.22 7.03 -7.90
CA TYR A 107 0.51 5.92 -7.32
C TYR A 107 -0.41 4.77 -6.93
N TYR A 108 -1.39 5.01 -6.06
CA TYR A 108 -2.17 3.92 -5.46
C TYR A 108 -3.17 3.26 -6.43
N GLN A 109 -3.48 3.88 -7.57
CA GLN A 109 -4.31 3.24 -8.61
C GLN A 109 -3.78 1.86 -9.01
N TRP A 110 -2.47 1.69 -9.04
CA TRP A 110 -1.84 0.41 -9.38
C TRP A 110 -2.02 -0.65 -8.29
N THR A 111 -1.95 -0.24 -7.02
CA THR A 111 -2.27 -1.11 -5.89
C THR A 111 -3.73 -1.54 -5.94
N GLN A 112 -4.64 -0.62 -6.25
CA GLN A 112 -6.05 -0.93 -6.42
C GLN A 112 -6.30 -1.85 -7.61
N TRP A 113 -5.59 -1.65 -8.71
CA TRP A 113 -5.68 -2.54 -9.87
C TRP A 113 -5.20 -3.95 -9.53
N ILE A 114 -4.05 -4.10 -8.90
CA ILE A 114 -3.54 -5.40 -8.45
C ILE A 114 -4.55 -6.08 -7.51
N PHE A 115 -5.11 -5.33 -6.56
CA PHE A 115 -6.14 -5.86 -5.66
C PHE A 115 -7.36 -6.39 -6.43
N LYS A 116 -7.84 -5.64 -7.41
CA LYS A 116 -8.97 -6.07 -8.24
C LYS A 116 -8.67 -7.34 -9.04
N GLU A 117 -7.46 -7.45 -9.59
CA GLU A 117 -7.06 -8.68 -10.30
C GLU A 117 -7.01 -9.89 -9.36
N ILE A 118 -6.47 -9.72 -8.15
CA ILE A 118 -6.43 -10.77 -7.14
C ILE A 118 -7.83 -11.10 -6.63
N PHE A 119 -8.66 -10.09 -6.36
CA PHE A 119 -10.03 -10.25 -5.85
C PHE A 119 -10.92 -11.04 -6.81
N ASN A 120 -10.68 -10.95 -8.10
CA ASN A 120 -11.39 -11.70 -9.14
C ASN A 120 -10.80 -13.10 -9.39
N CYS A 121 -9.94 -13.59 -8.49
CA CYS A 121 -9.32 -14.90 -8.60
C CYS A 121 -9.51 -15.72 -7.32
N TRP A 122 -9.44 -17.01 -7.48
CA TRP A 122 -9.28 -17.97 -6.38
C TRP A 122 -7.96 -18.72 -6.53
N TYR A 123 -7.42 -19.27 -5.45
CA TYR A 123 -6.19 -20.04 -5.53
C TYR A 123 -6.50 -21.54 -5.55
N ASN A 124 -6.16 -22.17 -6.67
CA ASN A 124 -6.32 -23.61 -6.85
C ASN A 124 -5.08 -24.34 -6.30
N ASN A 125 -5.25 -25.09 -5.20
CA ASN A 125 -4.17 -25.84 -4.58
C ASN A 125 -3.68 -27.03 -5.42
N GLU A 126 -4.48 -27.53 -6.37
CA GLU A 126 -4.05 -28.63 -7.26
C GLU A 126 -3.15 -28.13 -8.39
N SER A 127 -3.56 -27.05 -9.06
CA SER A 127 -2.76 -26.43 -10.12
C SER A 127 -1.64 -25.52 -9.58
N GLN A 128 -1.67 -25.18 -8.28
CA GLN A 128 -0.77 -24.21 -7.61
C GLN A 128 -0.76 -22.84 -8.30
N LYS A 129 -1.93 -22.37 -8.71
CA LYS A 129 -2.10 -21.11 -9.46
C LYS A 129 -3.37 -20.37 -9.02
N ALA A 130 -3.33 -19.06 -9.23
CA ALA A 130 -4.54 -18.25 -9.22
C ALA A 130 -5.32 -18.49 -10.53
N GLU A 131 -6.61 -18.75 -10.42
CA GLU A 131 -7.54 -18.95 -11.50
C GLU A 131 -8.71 -17.97 -11.36
N LYS A 132 -9.39 -17.64 -12.44
CA LYS A 132 -10.49 -16.70 -12.41
C LYS A 132 -11.65 -17.22 -11.58
N ILE A 133 -12.30 -16.33 -10.83
CA ILE A 133 -13.42 -16.69 -9.95
C ILE A 133 -14.60 -17.31 -10.72
N GLU A 134 -14.81 -16.91 -11.98
CA GLU A 134 -15.88 -17.45 -12.81
C GLU A 134 -15.72 -18.96 -13.02
N ILE A 135 -14.49 -19.47 -13.11
CA ILE A 135 -14.20 -20.91 -13.22
C ILE A 135 -14.65 -21.65 -11.96
N LEU A 136 -14.40 -21.05 -10.78
CA LEU A 136 -14.86 -21.61 -9.52
C LEU A 136 -16.40 -21.64 -9.43
N VAL A 137 -17.06 -20.56 -9.84
CA VAL A 137 -18.53 -20.49 -9.91
C VAL A 137 -19.09 -21.57 -10.82
N GLU A 138 -18.51 -21.79 -12.01
CA GLU A 138 -18.91 -22.87 -12.89
C GLU A 138 -18.77 -24.26 -12.26
N HIS A 139 -17.73 -24.48 -11.47
CA HIS A 139 -17.58 -25.71 -10.70
C HIS A 139 -18.68 -25.87 -9.64
N PHE A 140 -19.00 -24.79 -8.91
CA PHE A 140 -20.06 -24.81 -7.92
C PHE A 140 -21.42 -25.10 -8.52
N GLU A 141 -21.71 -24.55 -9.69
CA GLU A 141 -22.95 -24.80 -10.44
C GLU A 141 -23.06 -26.26 -10.90
N LYS A 142 -21.96 -26.90 -11.26
CA LYS A 142 -21.95 -28.29 -11.78
C LYS A 142 -21.90 -29.34 -10.68
N GLU A 143 -21.05 -29.15 -9.67
CA GLU A 143 -20.69 -30.22 -8.72
C GLU A 143 -20.71 -29.78 -7.25
N GLY A 144 -20.87 -28.48 -6.97
CA GLY A 144 -20.65 -27.90 -5.63
C GLY A 144 -19.17 -27.77 -5.29
N ASN A 145 -18.87 -27.69 -3.98
CA ASN A 145 -17.48 -27.51 -3.52
C ASN A 145 -16.80 -28.79 -3.03
N THR A 146 -17.45 -29.95 -3.10
CA THR A 146 -16.95 -31.17 -2.44
C THR A 146 -15.65 -31.72 -3.01
N LYS A 147 -15.35 -31.40 -4.28
CA LYS A 147 -14.13 -31.81 -5.00
C LYS A 147 -13.13 -30.67 -5.23
N ILE A 148 -13.47 -29.47 -4.79
CA ILE A 148 -12.60 -28.29 -4.95
C ILE A 148 -11.56 -28.27 -3.84
N ASN A 149 -10.30 -28.06 -4.22
CA ASN A 149 -9.18 -27.85 -3.32
C ASN A 149 -8.69 -26.42 -3.43
N ALA A 150 -9.45 -25.48 -2.89
CA ALA A 150 -9.13 -24.08 -2.82
C ALA A 150 -8.38 -23.72 -1.54
N ALA A 151 -7.59 -22.65 -1.59
CA ALA A 151 -7.12 -21.99 -0.37
C ALA A 151 -8.28 -21.14 0.20
N THR A 152 -8.96 -21.65 1.22
CA THR A 152 -10.16 -21.04 1.78
C THR A 152 -10.29 -21.34 3.27
N ASN A 153 -10.94 -20.47 4.03
CA ASN A 153 -11.39 -20.71 5.39
C ASN A 153 -12.81 -21.30 5.46
N TYR A 154 -13.49 -21.41 4.35
CA TYR A 154 -14.84 -21.97 4.29
C TYR A 154 -14.82 -23.50 4.40
N ASP A 155 -15.37 -24.03 5.47
CA ASP A 155 -15.31 -25.48 5.84
C ASP A 155 -16.56 -26.28 5.52
N LYS A 156 -17.67 -25.60 5.19
CA LYS A 156 -18.94 -26.26 4.90
C LYS A 156 -18.96 -26.86 3.50
N LYS A 157 -19.50 -28.06 3.37
CA LYS A 157 -19.68 -28.71 2.07
C LYS A 157 -21.08 -28.46 1.55
N PHE A 158 -21.17 -28.22 0.24
CA PHE A 158 -22.42 -28.06 -0.47
C PHE A 158 -22.34 -28.71 -1.85
N TYR A 159 -23.49 -29.04 -2.41
CA TYR A 159 -23.65 -29.59 -3.76
C TYR A 159 -24.24 -28.53 -4.71
N SER A 160 -24.27 -28.83 -6.00
CA SER A 160 -24.80 -27.94 -7.03
C SER A 160 -26.21 -27.43 -6.73
N LEU A 161 -27.12 -28.29 -6.21
CA LEU A 161 -28.47 -27.88 -5.86
C LEU A 161 -28.52 -26.88 -4.69
N ASP A 162 -27.61 -27.04 -3.72
CA ASP A 162 -27.51 -26.12 -2.59
C ASP A 162 -27.02 -24.76 -3.10
N TRP A 163 -25.98 -24.74 -3.95
CA TRP A 163 -25.46 -23.52 -4.58
C TRP A 163 -26.53 -22.75 -5.36
N MET A 164 -27.35 -23.46 -6.13
CA MET A 164 -28.47 -22.85 -6.86
C MET A 164 -29.56 -22.28 -5.95
N GLY A 165 -29.69 -22.81 -4.74
CA GLY A 165 -30.66 -22.37 -3.74
C GLY A 165 -30.18 -21.19 -2.87
N PHE A 166 -28.87 -20.91 -2.86
CA PHE A 166 -28.31 -19.81 -2.07
C PHE A 166 -28.74 -18.45 -2.62
N SER A 167 -28.95 -17.50 -1.73
CA SER A 167 -29.13 -16.09 -2.09
C SER A 167 -27.83 -15.52 -2.66
N GLU A 168 -27.90 -14.40 -3.37
CA GLU A 168 -26.71 -13.72 -3.89
C GLU A 168 -25.77 -13.26 -2.76
N GLU A 169 -26.33 -12.90 -1.59
CA GLU A 169 -25.53 -12.54 -0.41
C GLU A 169 -24.76 -13.74 0.13
N GLU A 170 -25.40 -14.92 0.28
CA GLU A 170 -24.74 -16.15 0.70
C GLU A 170 -23.66 -16.60 -0.27
N LYS A 171 -23.92 -16.48 -1.59
CA LYS A 171 -22.90 -16.79 -2.62
C LYS A 171 -21.69 -15.87 -2.51
N GLN A 172 -21.91 -14.57 -2.30
CA GLN A 172 -20.82 -13.61 -2.12
C GLN A 172 -20.01 -13.90 -0.85
N GLU A 173 -20.65 -14.22 0.25
CA GLU A 173 -19.95 -14.61 1.48
C GLU A 173 -19.03 -15.83 1.25
N ILE A 174 -19.52 -16.83 0.52
CA ILE A 174 -18.74 -18.04 0.21
C ILE A 174 -17.54 -17.72 -0.72
N LEU A 175 -17.71 -16.80 -1.67
CA LEU A 175 -16.65 -16.43 -2.62
C LEU A 175 -15.58 -15.51 -2.03
N ILE A 176 -15.85 -14.86 -0.90
CA ILE A 176 -14.90 -14.00 -0.19
C ILE A 176 -13.97 -14.80 0.74
N GLU A 177 -14.42 -15.95 1.24
CA GLU A 177 -13.64 -16.84 2.13
C GLU A 177 -12.59 -17.68 1.36
#